data_00a145e65e1587b6414fa5d8e179aa30
#
_entry.id   00a145e65e1587b6414fa5d8e179aa30
#
_cell.length_a   1.000
_cell.length_b   1.000
_cell.length_c   1.000
_cell.angle_alpha   90.00
_cell.angle_beta   90.00
_cell.angle_gamma   90.00
#
_symmetry.space_group_name_H-M   'P 1'
#
loop_
_entity.id
_entity.type
_entity.pdbx_description
1 polymer ?
#
loop_
_entity_poly.entity_id
_entity_poly.type
_entity_poly.pdbx_seq_one_letter_code
_entity_poly.pdbx_strand_id
1 'polypeptide(L)'
;MEPLKSPTNDPLTGFTIGVTAARRSEELITLLERRGAAVVHAPAIRIIPLVDDDELRRVTTLLIEQPPDVVVVTTGIGFRGWFEAAHGWDVADELMDALASTRILARGPKARGAVRQVGLSEEWSPESEVSPEVLDRLLADGAAGLRIAVQLHGVASEWEPNADICDALTMAGAEVIKVPVYRWEQPEDSRPMDQLIAMIVNAEVDAVSFTSAPAVASMLQRAKALGCVSELTDALHEQVVAICVGPVTAAPLRRLGVPTTHPERYRLGALARLITDEVPRRACHFTAGGHHISVRSATVAVDGETRTVPPAAMALLRRLMANPGWVVSREQLLAQLPGGGGDTHAVETAMTRLRSALGAPRAIQTVVKRGYRLAIDPAEC
;
A
#
# COMPACT_ATOMS: atom_id res chain seq x y z
N MET A 1 26.22 29.86 -24.82
CA MET A 1 26.88 28.96 -23.87
C MET A 1 25.90 28.85 -22.71
N GLU A 2 24.96 27.86 -22.79
CA GLU A 2 24.00 27.58 -21.69
C GLU A 2 24.77 27.08 -20.47
N PRO A 3 24.43 27.53 -19.26
CA PRO A 3 25.05 26.98 -18.07
C PRO A 3 24.62 25.51 -17.93
N LEU A 4 25.60 24.63 -17.87
CA LEU A 4 25.42 23.23 -17.46
C LEU A 4 24.62 23.23 -16.15
N LYS A 5 23.37 22.73 -16.21
CA LYS A 5 22.60 22.42 -15.02
C LYS A 5 23.42 21.47 -14.16
N SER A 6 23.83 21.92 -12.99
CA SER A 6 24.34 21.02 -11.93
C SER A 6 23.37 19.84 -11.82
N PRO A 7 23.86 18.61 -11.62
CA PRO A 7 22.98 17.47 -11.40
C PRO A 7 22.11 17.80 -10.20
N THR A 8 20.84 18.06 -10.43
CA THR A 8 19.83 18.18 -9.39
C THR A 8 19.79 16.81 -8.72
N ASN A 9 20.38 16.73 -7.53
CA ASN A 9 20.37 15.52 -6.73
C ASN A 9 18.97 15.41 -6.12
N ASP A 10 18.00 15.03 -6.96
CA ASP A 10 16.62 14.85 -6.54
C ASP A 10 16.59 13.78 -5.42
N PRO A 11 15.87 14.02 -4.33
CA PRO A 11 15.99 13.24 -3.08
C PRO A 11 15.69 11.75 -3.25
N LEU A 12 14.91 11.37 -4.27
CA LEU A 12 14.57 9.97 -4.57
C LEU A 12 15.36 9.39 -5.75
N THR A 13 16.43 10.06 -6.20
CA THR A 13 17.26 9.54 -7.30
C THR A 13 17.85 8.18 -6.93
N GLY A 14 17.60 7.17 -7.78
CA GLY A 14 18.04 5.79 -7.59
C GLY A 14 17.18 4.96 -6.64
N PHE A 15 16.11 5.50 -6.08
CA PHE A 15 15.11 4.73 -5.33
C PHE A 15 13.99 4.27 -6.25
N THR A 16 13.44 3.08 -5.95
CA THR A 16 12.30 2.48 -6.66
C THR A 16 11.09 2.39 -5.72
N ILE A 17 9.97 2.96 -6.13
CA ILE A 17 8.76 3.04 -5.32
C ILE A 17 7.62 2.29 -5.99
N GLY A 18 7.05 1.29 -5.31
CA GLY A 18 5.81 0.64 -5.70
C GLY A 18 4.60 1.53 -5.42
N VAL A 19 3.73 1.72 -6.41
CA VAL A 19 2.48 2.47 -6.28
C VAL A 19 1.30 1.56 -6.55
N THR A 20 0.47 1.30 -5.53
CA THR A 20 -0.71 0.41 -5.62
C THR A 20 -2.01 1.16 -5.87
N ALA A 21 -1.96 2.49 -5.96
CA ALA A 21 -3.12 3.33 -6.16
C ALA A 21 -3.80 3.06 -7.52
N ALA A 22 -5.12 2.82 -7.49
CA ALA A 22 -5.94 2.72 -8.70
C ALA A 22 -6.50 4.09 -9.14
N ARG A 23 -6.74 5.00 -8.19
CA ARG A 23 -7.28 6.34 -8.45
C ARG A 23 -6.22 7.38 -8.15
N ARG A 24 -6.18 8.44 -8.98
CA ARG A 24 -5.18 9.52 -8.89
C ARG A 24 -3.74 9.00 -8.84
N SER A 25 -3.52 7.81 -9.42
CA SER A 25 -2.20 7.19 -9.49
C SER A 25 -1.22 8.06 -10.27
N GLU A 26 -1.64 8.62 -11.41
CA GLU A 26 -0.81 9.50 -12.25
C GLU A 26 -0.30 10.73 -11.48
N GLU A 27 -1.14 11.31 -10.61
CA GLU A 27 -0.72 12.44 -9.77
C GLU A 27 0.37 12.01 -8.78
N LEU A 28 0.22 10.87 -8.10
CA LEU A 28 1.23 10.36 -7.18
C LEU A 28 2.51 9.99 -7.91
N ILE A 29 2.41 9.28 -9.03
CA ILE A 29 3.54 8.90 -9.88
C ILE A 29 4.32 10.13 -10.30
N THR A 30 3.64 11.13 -10.90
CA THR A 30 4.27 12.38 -11.31
C THR A 30 4.97 13.10 -10.16
N LEU A 31 4.37 13.10 -8.95
CA LEU A 31 4.97 13.71 -7.77
C LEU A 31 6.25 12.99 -7.32
N LEU A 32 6.33 11.67 -7.46
CA LEU A 32 7.50 10.87 -7.09
C LEU A 32 8.60 10.94 -8.17
N GLU A 33 8.23 10.84 -9.45
CA GLU A 33 9.17 10.93 -10.58
C GLU A 33 9.85 12.30 -10.65
N ARG A 34 9.12 13.39 -10.39
CA ARG A 34 9.70 14.73 -10.27
C ARG A 34 10.72 14.88 -9.14
N ARG A 35 10.77 13.94 -8.22
CA ARG A 35 11.74 13.85 -7.13
C ARG A 35 12.83 12.81 -7.38
N GLY A 36 12.87 12.26 -8.61
CA GLY A 36 13.90 11.35 -9.09
C GLY A 36 13.61 9.87 -8.83
N ALA A 37 12.45 9.48 -8.33
CA ALA A 37 12.11 8.08 -8.11
C ALA A 37 11.88 7.32 -9.42
N ALA A 38 12.32 6.06 -9.48
CA ALA A 38 11.74 5.09 -10.39
C ALA A 38 10.42 4.58 -9.78
N VAL A 39 9.35 4.47 -10.58
CA VAL A 39 8.03 4.07 -10.09
C VAL A 39 7.57 2.78 -10.77
N VAL A 40 7.15 1.82 -9.95
CA VAL A 40 6.47 0.59 -10.39
C VAL A 40 5.00 0.72 -10.06
N HIS A 41 4.17 0.94 -11.07
CA HIS A 41 2.72 1.07 -10.90
C HIS A 41 2.04 -0.29 -11.03
N ALA A 42 1.39 -0.73 -9.96
CA ALA A 42 0.62 -1.96 -9.88
C ALA A 42 -0.72 -1.68 -9.18
N PRO A 43 -1.75 -1.24 -9.92
CA PRO A 43 -3.07 -1.00 -9.33
C PRO A 43 -3.55 -2.25 -8.60
N ALA A 44 -3.86 -2.10 -7.30
CA ALA A 44 -4.26 -3.26 -6.49
C ALA A 44 -5.75 -3.60 -6.63
N ILE A 45 -6.58 -2.63 -7.01
CA ILE A 45 -8.03 -2.78 -7.11
C ILE A 45 -8.57 -2.09 -8.36
N ARG A 46 -9.67 -2.62 -8.87
CA ARG A 46 -10.55 -1.97 -9.84
C ARG A 46 -11.87 -1.63 -9.14
N ILE A 47 -12.29 -0.39 -9.21
CA ILE A 47 -13.60 0.04 -8.68
C ILE A 47 -14.62 -0.13 -9.79
N ILE A 48 -15.66 -0.92 -9.53
CA ILE A 48 -16.76 -1.15 -10.46
C ILE A 48 -17.93 -0.31 -10.00
N PRO A 49 -18.42 0.62 -10.83
CA PRO A 49 -19.69 1.29 -10.60
C PRO A 49 -20.83 0.25 -10.66
N LEU A 50 -21.76 0.32 -9.74
CA LEU A 50 -22.89 -0.62 -9.67
C LEU A 50 -24.16 -0.05 -10.33
N VAL A 51 -24.03 0.73 -11.41
CA VAL A 51 -25.17 1.33 -12.11
C VAL A 51 -26.13 0.27 -12.68
N ASP A 52 -25.62 -0.91 -13.02
CA ASP A 52 -26.39 -2.04 -13.54
C ASP A 52 -26.45 -3.23 -12.55
N ASP A 53 -26.24 -2.98 -11.26
CA ASP A 53 -26.23 -4.06 -10.26
C ASP A 53 -27.63 -4.38 -9.76
N ASP A 54 -28.12 -5.57 -10.07
CA ASP A 54 -29.45 -6.06 -9.69
C ASP A 54 -29.62 -6.11 -8.15
N GLU A 55 -28.57 -6.38 -7.39
CA GLU A 55 -28.65 -6.42 -5.93
C GLU A 55 -28.82 -5.02 -5.34
N LEU A 56 -28.06 -4.04 -5.80
CA LEU A 56 -28.23 -2.65 -5.37
C LEU A 56 -29.62 -2.16 -5.74
N ARG A 57 -30.11 -2.46 -6.95
CA ARG A 57 -31.46 -2.09 -7.37
C ARG A 57 -32.53 -2.71 -6.49
N ARG A 58 -32.41 -4.02 -6.21
CA ARG A 58 -33.33 -4.75 -5.32
C ARG A 58 -33.35 -4.15 -3.90
N VAL A 59 -32.17 -3.87 -3.33
CA VAL A 59 -32.05 -3.28 -2.00
C VAL A 59 -32.59 -1.86 -1.98
N THR A 60 -32.36 -1.08 -3.04
CA THR A 60 -32.91 0.28 -3.17
C THR A 60 -34.44 0.24 -3.18
N THR A 61 -35.05 -0.64 -3.97
CA THR A 61 -36.52 -0.84 -3.99
C THR A 61 -37.03 -1.22 -2.60
N LEU A 62 -36.36 -2.17 -1.94
CA LEU A 62 -36.73 -2.56 -0.56
C LEU A 62 -36.72 -1.40 0.43
N LEU A 63 -35.71 -0.51 0.34
CA LEU A 63 -35.60 0.65 1.22
C LEU A 63 -36.62 1.76 0.89
N ILE A 64 -37.06 1.85 -0.36
CA ILE A 64 -38.17 2.73 -0.77
C ILE A 64 -39.50 2.23 -0.20
N GLU A 65 -39.76 0.94 -0.36
CA GLU A 65 -41.02 0.32 0.11
C GLU A 65 -41.14 0.27 1.65
N GLN A 66 -39.98 0.08 2.30
CA GLN A 66 -39.86 -0.05 3.75
C GLN A 66 -38.64 0.77 4.23
N PRO A 67 -38.80 2.07 4.47
CA PRO A 67 -37.73 2.94 4.92
C PRO A 67 -37.04 2.45 6.19
N PRO A 68 -35.70 2.57 6.29
CA PRO A 68 -34.98 2.19 7.49
C PRO A 68 -35.09 3.24 8.56
N ASP A 69 -34.88 2.86 9.84
CA ASP A 69 -34.81 3.82 10.95
C ASP A 69 -33.49 4.61 10.88
N VAL A 70 -32.42 3.95 10.42
CA VAL A 70 -31.08 4.53 10.35
C VAL A 70 -30.39 4.16 9.04
N VAL A 71 -29.66 5.13 8.46
CA VAL A 71 -28.73 4.90 7.35
C VAL A 71 -27.31 5.25 7.78
N VAL A 72 -26.38 4.32 7.62
CA VAL A 72 -24.94 4.53 7.82
C VAL A 72 -24.26 4.77 6.47
N VAL A 73 -23.81 6.01 6.26
CA VAL A 73 -23.09 6.42 5.05
C VAL A 73 -21.58 6.36 5.30
N THR A 74 -20.93 5.36 4.75
CA THR A 74 -19.50 5.10 4.98
C THR A 74 -18.58 5.89 4.04
N THR A 75 -19.00 6.15 2.80
CA THR A 75 -18.18 6.86 1.80
C THR A 75 -19.01 7.80 0.94
N GLY A 76 -18.47 9.01 0.71
CA GLY A 76 -19.16 9.98 -0.16
C GLY A 76 -19.23 9.55 -1.62
N ILE A 77 -18.24 8.79 -2.11
CA ILE A 77 -18.28 8.30 -3.50
C ILE A 77 -19.36 7.22 -3.67
N GLY A 78 -19.48 6.31 -2.71
CA GLY A 78 -20.50 5.28 -2.76
C GLY A 78 -21.89 5.88 -2.67
N PHE A 79 -22.10 6.87 -1.79
CA PHE A 79 -23.39 7.52 -1.66
C PHE A 79 -23.82 8.26 -2.93
N ARG A 80 -22.88 9.00 -3.57
CA ARG A 80 -23.17 9.62 -4.87
C ARG A 80 -23.46 8.58 -5.94
N GLY A 81 -22.65 7.51 -6.03
CA GLY A 81 -22.85 6.44 -7.00
C GLY A 81 -24.20 5.73 -6.82
N TRP A 82 -24.68 5.61 -5.56
CA TRP A 82 -26.00 5.07 -5.28
C TRP A 82 -27.11 5.95 -5.85
N PHE A 83 -27.05 7.26 -5.62
CA PHE A 83 -28.02 8.20 -6.19
C PHE A 83 -27.90 8.32 -7.72
N GLU A 84 -26.71 8.26 -8.30
CA GLU A 84 -26.50 8.17 -9.75
C GLU A 84 -27.17 6.91 -10.33
N ALA A 85 -27.05 5.76 -9.65
CA ALA A 85 -27.72 4.53 -10.05
C ALA A 85 -29.25 4.66 -9.92
N ALA A 86 -29.74 5.21 -8.80
CA ALA A 86 -31.17 5.45 -8.59
C ALA A 86 -31.77 6.38 -9.64
N HIS A 87 -31.03 7.41 -10.07
CA HIS A 87 -31.42 8.27 -11.21
C HIS A 87 -31.48 7.46 -12.52
N GLY A 88 -30.52 6.58 -12.77
CA GLY A 88 -30.54 5.70 -13.95
C GLY A 88 -31.71 4.71 -13.98
N TRP A 89 -32.33 4.46 -12.82
CA TRP A 89 -33.50 3.59 -12.66
C TRP A 89 -34.82 4.35 -12.53
N ASP A 90 -34.79 5.69 -12.60
CA ASP A 90 -35.96 6.57 -12.42
C ASP A 90 -36.64 6.43 -11.03
N VAL A 91 -35.84 6.15 -9.96
CA VAL A 91 -36.35 6.00 -8.57
C VAL A 91 -35.59 6.88 -7.56
N ALA A 92 -34.90 7.91 -8.03
CA ALA A 92 -34.08 8.78 -7.17
C ALA A 92 -34.94 9.65 -6.24
N ASP A 93 -36.08 10.13 -6.70
CA ASP A 93 -36.97 10.98 -5.92
C ASP A 93 -37.66 10.14 -4.83
N GLU A 94 -38.08 8.91 -5.13
CA GLU A 94 -38.64 7.97 -4.15
C GLU A 94 -37.61 7.57 -3.10
N LEU A 95 -36.35 7.33 -3.50
CA LEU A 95 -35.26 7.08 -2.57
C LEU A 95 -35.00 8.28 -1.67
N MET A 96 -35.03 9.49 -2.25
CA MET A 96 -34.88 10.73 -1.49
C MET A 96 -35.95 10.86 -0.42
N ASP A 97 -37.20 10.65 -0.78
CA ASP A 97 -38.36 10.73 0.14
C ASP A 97 -38.24 9.68 1.26
N ALA A 98 -37.88 8.45 0.93
CA ALA A 98 -37.66 7.39 1.90
C ALA A 98 -36.56 7.74 2.91
N LEU A 99 -35.47 8.36 2.46
CA LEU A 99 -34.33 8.74 3.31
C LEU A 99 -34.54 10.07 4.06
N ALA A 100 -35.44 10.91 3.62
CA ALA A 100 -35.68 12.22 4.25
C ALA A 100 -36.19 12.11 5.71
N SER A 101 -36.89 11.03 6.05
CA SER A 101 -37.39 10.72 7.41
C SER A 101 -36.46 9.85 8.23
N THR A 102 -35.33 9.44 7.68
CA THR A 102 -34.38 8.49 8.26
C THR A 102 -33.25 9.20 9.01
N ARG A 103 -32.81 8.67 10.13
CA ARG A 103 -31.60 9.13 10.82
C ARG A 103 -30.37 8.77 9.97
N ILE A 104 -29.60 9.77 9.53
CA ILE A 104 -28.40 9.54 8.69
C ILE A 104 -27.16 9.78 9.53
N LEU A 105 -26.32 8.73 9.68
CA LEU A 105 -25.01 8.80 10.29
C LEU A 105 -23.94 8.74 9.20
N ALA A 106 -23.12 9.78 9.09
CA ALA A 106 -22.07 9.87 8.07
C ALA A 106 -20.69 9.67 8.71
N ARG A 107 -19.89 8.71 8.21
CA ARG A 107 -18.60 8.37 8.79
C ARG A 107 -17.59 9.53 8.82
N GLY A 108 -17.73 10.52 7.97
CA GLY A 108 -16.78 11.64 7.93
C GLY A 108 -17.12 12.70 6.89
N PRO A 109 -16.29 13.75 6.73
CA PRO A 109 -16.59 14.94 5.93
C PRO A 109 -16.96 14.66 4.48
N LYS A 110 -16.37 13.64 3.85
CA LYS A 110 -16.67 13.27 2.45
C LYS A 110 -18.05 12.62 2.33
N ALA A 111 -18.42 11.78 3.27
CA ALA A 111 -19.75 11.17 3.36
C ALA A 111 -20.79 12.24 3.65
N ARG A 112 -20.53 13.10 4.62
CA ARG A 112 -21.35 14.27 5.00
C ARG A 112 -21.61 15.19 3.82
N GLY A 113 -20.54 15.55 3.08
CA GLY A 113 -20.68 16.40 1.89
C GLY A 113 -21.53 15.76 0.79
N ALA A 114 -21.48 14.43 0.61
CA ALA A 114 -22.31 13.73 -0.37
C ALA A 114 -23.78 13.68 0.06
N VAL A 115 -24.08 13.46 1.35
CA VAL A 115 -25.43 13.50 1.90
C VAL A 115 -26.07 14.89 1.65
N ARG A 116 -25.33 15.95 1.97
CA ARG A 116 -25.80 17.33 1.77
C ARG A 116 -25.95 17.72 0.30
N GLN A 117 -25.12 17.16 -0.57
CA GLN A 117 -25.17 17.44 -2.02
C GLN A 117 -26.48 16.97 -2.66
N VAL A 118 -27.07 15.89 -2.16
CA VAL A 118 -28.37 15.39 -2.63
C VAL A 118 -29.57 16.02 -1.89
N GLY A 119 -29.36 16.97 -0.98
CA GLY A 119 -30.43 17.67 -0.25
C GLY A 119 -30.83 17.03 1.09
N LEU A 120 -30.14 15.97 1.52
CA LEU A 120 -30.35 15.34 2.84
C LEU A 120 -29.44 15.95 3.90
N SER A 121 -29.71 15.64 5.17
CA SER A 121 -28.89 16.10 6.30
C SER A 121 -28.50 14.93 7.18
N GLU A 122 -27.23 14.87 7.54
CA GLU A 122 -26.77 13.93 8.57
C GLU A 122 -27.17 14.39 9.97
N GLU A 123 -27.54 13.45 10.82
CA GLU A 123 -27.78 13.71 12.25
C GLU A 123 -26.45 13.81 12.99
N TRP A 124 -25.49 12.94 12.64
CA TRP A 124 -24.22 12.86 13.33
C TRP A 124 -23.08 12.36 12.46
N SER A 125 -21.86 12.76 12.80
CA SER A 125 -20.62 12.31 12.16
C SER A 125 -19.47 12.33 13.17
N PRO A 126 -18.63 11.28 13.27
CA PRO A 126 -17.47 11.24 14.16
C PRO A 126 -16.40 12.25 13.77
N GLU A 127 -15.62 12.67 14.75
CA GLU A 127 -14.47 13.56 14.53
C GLU A 127 -13.28 12.82 13.91
N SER A 128 -13.10 11.52 14.24
CA SER A 128 -11.96 10.70 13.79
C SER A 128 -12.11 10.11 12.40
N GLU A 129 -13.27 10.26 11.77
CA GLU A 129 -13.58 9.70 10.43
C GLU A 129 -13.49 8.15 10.36
N VAL A 130 -13.66 7.42 11.47
CA VAL A 130 -13.55 5.95 11.52
C VAL A 130 -14.89 5.26 11.79
N SER A 131 -15.07 4.08 11.19
CA SER A 131 -16.31 3.29 11.34
C SER A 131 -16.59 2.79 12.76
N PRO A 132 -15.59 2.45 13.61
CA PRO A 132 -15.84 2.06 14.99
C PRO A 132 -16.64 3.07 15.81
N GLU A 133 -16.37 4.37 15.66
CA GLU A 133 -17.14 5.39 16.40
C GLU A 133 -18.61 5.46 15.97
N VAL A 134 -18.89 5.18 14.68
CA VAL A 134 -20.29 5.08 14.20
C VAL A 134 -20.98 3.88 14.84
N LEU A 135 -20.27 2.74 14.95
CA LEU A 135 -20.78 1.55 15.64
C LEU A 135 -21.02 1.82 17.12
N ASP A 136 -20.03 2.39 17.81
CA ASP A 136 -20.14 2.71 19.25
C ASP A 136 -21.33 3.63 19.54
N ARG A 137 -21.54 4.62 18.67
CA ARG A 137 -22.68 5.53 18.75
C ARG A 137 -24.02 4.79 18.61
N LEU A 138 -24.14 3.91 17.60
CA LEU A 138 -25.36 3.13 17.37
C LEU A 138 -25.67 2.16 18.52
N LEU A 139 -24.63 1.52 19.06
CA LEU A 139 -24.78 0.64 20.22
C LEU A 139 -25.19 1.41 21.47
N ALA A 140 -24.66 2.61 21.71
CA ALA A 140 -25.01 3.48 22.82
C ALA A 140 -26.43 4.02 22.70
N ASP A 141 -26.90 4.32 21.48
CA ASP A 141 -28.28 4.79 21.22
C ASP A 141 -29.33 3.65 21.34
N GLY A 142 -28.87 2.37 21.35
CA GLY A 142 -29.71 1.18 21.38
C GLY A 142 -30.12 0.71 19.99
N ALA A 143 -29.38 -0.25 19.46
CA ALA A 143 -29.59 -0.77 18.09
C ALA A 143 -30.67 -1.84 17.99
N ALA A 144 -31.09 -2.46 19.12
CA ALA A 144 -32.02 -3.59 19.12
C ALA A 144 -33.41 -3.19 18.56
N GLY A 145 -33.87 -3.98 17.60
CA GLY A 145 -35.15 -3.79 16.93
C GLY A 145 -35.18 -2.69 15.88
N LEU A 146 -34.05 -1.94 15.68
CA LEU A 146 -33.97 -0.95 14.63
C LEU A 146 -33.65 -1.61 13.29
N ARG A 147 -34.19 -1.02 12.23
CA ARG A 147 -33.88 -1.32 10.83
C ARG A 147 -32.76 -0.41 10.35
N ILE A 148 -31.57 -0.95 10.17
CA ILE A 148 -30.36 -0.17 9.89
C ILE A 148 -29.82 -0.51 8.50
N ALA A 149 -29.88 0.44 7.56
CA ALA A 149 -29.24 0.32 6.27
C ALA A 149 -27.77 0.74 6.37
N VAL A 150 -26.85 -0.16 6.04
CA VAL A 150 -25.41 0.10 6.09
C VAL A 150 -24.83 0.09 4.68
N GLN A 151 -24.34 1.24 4.25
CA GLN A 151 -23.62 1.36 3.00
C GLN A 151 -22.32 0.58 3.08
N LEU A 152 -22.22 -0.48 2.30
CA LEU A 152 -20.98 -1.27 2.18
C LEU A 152 -20.00 -0.62 1.22
N HIS A 153 -18.74 -0.85 1.46
CA HIS A 153 -17.65 -0.45 0.57
C HIS A 153 -16.72 -1.64 0.33
N GLY A 154 -16.90 -2.28 -0.80
CA GLY A 154 -16.06 -3.40 -1.23
C GLY A 154 -16.53 -4.79 -0.79
N VAL A 155 -15.74 -5.78 -1.09
CA VAL A 155 -15.95 -7.17 -0.65
C VAL A 155 -15.29 -7.34 0.72
N ALA A 156 -16.01 -7.88 1.69
CA ALA A 156 -15.43 -8.27 2.96
C ALA A 156 -14.28 -9.28 2.72
N SER A 157 -13.09 -8.97 3.19
CA SER A 157 -11.94 -9.87 3.11
C SER A 157 -11.42 -10.17 4.52
N GLU A 158 -10.75 -11.31 4.69
CA GLU A 158 -10.10 -11.68 5.95
C GLU A 158 -9.08 -10.64 6.45
N TRP A 159 -8.65 -9.72 5.56
CA TRP A 159 -7.68 -8.66 5.81
C TRP A 159 -8.31 -7.31 6.18
N GLU A 160 -9.65 -7.22 6.23
CA GLU A 160 -10.29 -5.96 6.63
C GLU A 160 -10.09 -5.65 8.13
N PRO A 161 -9.70 -4.41 8.45
CA PRO A 161 -9.27 -4.07 9.80
C PRO A 161 -10.39 -3.96 10.83
N ASN A 162 -11.62 -3.81 10.38
CA ASN A 162 -12.76 -3.56 11.27
C ASN A 162 -13.60 -4.83 11.40
N ALA A 163 -14.03 -5.13 12.63
CA ALA A 163 -15.16 -6.03 12.81
C ALA A 163 -16.29 -5.52 11.88
N ASP A 164 -16.92 -6.42 11.16
CA ASP A 164 -18.00 -6.04 10.26
C ASP A 164 -19.07 -5.32 11.10
N ILE A 165 -19.23 -4.03 10.86
CA ILE A 165 -20.25 -3.21 11.54
C ILE A 165 -21.64 -3.85 11.44
N CYS A 166 -21.90 -4.55 10.32
CA CYS A 166 -23.16 -5.25 10.10
C CYS A 166 -23.32 -6.42 11.07
N ASP A 167 -22.27 -7.22 11.26
CA ASP A 167 -22.31 -8.38 12.18
C ASP A 167 -22.49 -7.90 13.62
N ALA A 168 -21.76 -6.86 14.02
CA ALA A 168 -21.87 -6.29 15.36
C ALA A 168 -23.29 -5.72 15.64
N LEU A 169 -23.89 -5.02 14.67
CA LEU A 169 -25.26 -4.51 14.80
C LEU A 169 -26.28 -5.65 14.81
N THR A 170 -26.10 -6.69 14.00
CA THR A 170 -26.95 -7.88 14.00
C THR A 170 -26.90 -8.59 15.36
N MET A 171 -25.70 -8.75 15.94
CA MET A 171 -25.53 -9.32 17.28
C MET A 171 -26.19 -8.46 18.38
N ALA A 172 -26.26 -7.15 18.15
CA ALA A 172 -26.97 -6.23 19.05
C ALA A 172 -28.50 -6.23 18.85
N GLY A 173 -29.03 -7.07 17.94
CA GLY A 173 -30.46 -7.25 17.71
C GLY A 173 -31.07 -6.30 16.68
N ALA A 174 -30.27 -5.65 15.83
CA ALA A 174 -30.78 -4.84 14.73
C ALA A 174 -31.10 -5.72 13.49
N GLU A 175 -32.10 -5.27 12.72
CA GLU A 175 -32.30 -5.74 11.34
C GLU A 175 -31.35 -4.97 10.41
N VAL A 176 -30.27 -5.61 9.94
CA VAL A 176 -29.25 -4.95 9.13
C VAL A 176 -29.50 -5.18 7.65
N ILE A 177 -29.65 -4.10 6.89
CA ILE A 177 -29.78 -4.10 5.44
C ILE A 177 -28.47 -3.64 4.83
N LYS A 178 -27.78 -4.56 4.14
CA LYS A 178 -26.50 -4.30 3.47
C LYS A 178 -26.76 -3.62 2.12
N VAL A 179 -26.25 -2.38 1.94
CA VAL A 179 -26.40 -1.61 0.71
C VAL A 179 -25.07 -1.61 -0.06
N PRO A 180 -24.91 -2.43 -1.11
CA PRO A 180 -23.65 -2.58 -1.84
C PRO A 180 -23.52 -1.45 -2.87
N VAL A 181 -22.99 -0.29 -2.47
CA VAL A 181 -22.93 0.92 -3.31
C VAL A 181 -21.78 0.98 -4.31
N TYR A 182 -20.76 0.15 -4.14
CA TYR A 182 -19.72 -0.14 -5.13
C TYR A 182 -18.97 -1.40 -4.75
N ARG A 183 -18.44 -2.07 -5.77
CA ARG A 183 -17.50 -3.19 -5.62
C ARG A 183 -16.10 -2.73 -5.98
N TRP A 184 -15.14 -3.25 -5.27
CA TRP A 184 -13.78 -3.30 -5.76
C TRP A 184 -13.44 -4.76 -6.04
N GLU A 185 -12.76 -4.98 -7.15
CA GLU A 185 -12.28 -6.30 -7.56
C GLU A 185 -10.78 -6.22 -7.80
N GLN A 186 -10.14 -7.36 -7.82
CA GLN A 186 -8.78 -7.41 -8.34
C GLN A 186 -8.80 -6.99 -9.81
N PRO A 187 -7.75 -6.30 -10.30
CA PRO A 187 -7.63 -6.02 -11.72
C PRO A 187 -7.69 -7.32 -12.55
N GLU A 188 -8.30 -7.26 -13.73
CA GLU A 188 -8.35 -8.41 -14.66
C GLU A 188 -6.95 -8.91 -15.02
N ASP A 189 -6.02 -7.98 -15.21
CA ASP A 189 -4.61 -8.29 -15.38
C ASP A 189 -3.89 -8.23 -14.02
N SER A 190 -3.61 -9.38 -13.46
CA SER A 190 -2.87 -9.50 -12.19
C SER A 190 -1.35 -9.36 -12.34
N ARG A 191 -0.81 -9.42 -13.56
CA ARG A 191 0.64 -9.42 -13.82
C ARG A 191 1.39 -8.24 -13.18
N PRO A 192 0.91 -6.99 -13.23
CA PRO A 192 1.60 -5.88 -12.56
C PRO A 192 1.70 -6.09 -11.04
N MET A 193 0.64 -6.62 -10.39
CA MET A 193 0.65 -6.90 -8.96
C MET A 193 1.56 -8.09 -8.63
N ASP A 194 1.55 -9.14 -9.44
CA ASP A 194 2.44 -10.30 -9.29
C ASP A 194 3.90 -9.88 -9.37
N GLN A 195 4.21 -9.03 -10.34
CA GLN A 195 5.54 -8.47 -10.51
C GLN A 195 5.94 -7.60 -9.31
N LEU A 196 5.06 -6.71 -8.84
CA LEU A 196 5.35 -5.88 -7.67
C LEU A 196 5.57 -6.74 -6.42
N ILE A 197 4.74 -7.76 -6.18
CA ILE A 197 4.93 -8.70 -5.06
C ILE A 197 6.30 -9.38 -5.16
N ALA A 198 6.65 -9.90 -6.33
CA ALA A 198 7.97 -10.52 -6.55
C ALA A 198 9.11 -9.52 -6.30
N MET A 199 9.00 -8.28 -6.77
CA MET A 199 9.97 -7.23 -6.52
C MET A 199 10.10 -6.87 -5.04
N ILE A 200 8.98 -6.88 -4.28
CA ILE A 200 9.02 -6.67 -2.82
C ILE A 200 9.76 -7.81 -2.15
N VAL A 201 9.39 -9.07 -2.44
CA VAL A 201 10.01 -10.27 -1.87
C VAL A 201 11.52 -10.31 -2.14
N ASN A 202 11.94 -9.89 -3.34
CA ASN A 202 13.36 -9.81 -3.72
C ASN A 202 14.05 -8.52 -3.27
N ALA A 203 13.34 -7.63 -2.54
CA ALA A 203 13.83 -6.29 -2.16
C ALA A 203 14.34 -5.46 -3.36
N GLU A 204 13.67 -5.56 -4.50
CA GLU A 204 13.95 -4.78 -5.71
C GLU A 204 13.23 -3.44 -5.75
N VAL A 205 12.39 -3.14 -4.73
CA VAL A 205 11.80 -1.84 -4.45
C VAL A 205 12.20 -1.37 -3.05
N ASP A 206 12.32 -0.07 -2.86
CA ASP A 206 12.70 0.53 -1.56
C ASP A 206 11.47 0.77 -0.67
N ALA A 207 10.35 1.08 -1.29
CA ALA A 207 9.09 1.29 -0.58
C ALA A 207 7.89 0.90 -1.44
N VAL A 208 6.77 0.63 -0.79
CA VAL A 208 5.46 0.46 -1.42
C VAL A 208 4.45 1.39 -0.78
N SER A 209 3.66 2.09 -1.60
CA SER A 209 2.67 3.06 -1.15
C SER A 209 1.25 2.55 -1.32
N PHE A 210 0.43 2.76 -0.27
CA PHE A 210 -0.99 2.37 -0.24
C PHE A 210 -1.88 3.58 0.04
N THR A 211 -2.92 3.75 -0.76
CA THR A 211 -3.90 4.84 -0.64
C THR A 211 -5.25 4.41 -0.08
N SER A 212 -5.45 3.10 0.13
CA SER A 212 -6.68 2.54 0.71
C SER A 212 -6.44 1.18 1.36
N ALA A 213 -7.21 0.82 2.38
CA ALA A 213 -7.16 -0.50 3.01
C ALA A 213 -7.53 -1.64 2.04
N PRO A 214 -8.53 -1.50 1.14
CA PRO A 214 -8.78 -2.48 0.09
C PRO A 214 -7.57 -2.78 -0.80
N ALA A 215 -6.72 -1.79 -1.09
CA ALA A 215 -5.51 -2.03 -1.88
C ALA A 215 -4.50 -2.93 -1.13
N VAL A 216 -4.37 -2.74 0.19
CA VAL A 216 -3.55 -3.63 1.03
C VAL A 216 -4.13 -5.03 1.07
N ALA A 217 -5.44 -5.15 1.34
CA ALA A 217 -6.14 -6.43 1.41
C ALA A 217 -6.02 -7.21 0.10
N SER A 218 -6.19 -6.54 -1.05
CA SER A 218 -6.06 -7.14 -2.37
C SER A 218 -4.64 -7.66 -2.64
N MET A 219 -3.61 -6.91 -2.28
CA MET A 219 -2.21 -7.37 -2.40
C MET A 219 -1.95 -8.61 -1.52
N LEU A 220 -2.42 -8.61 -0.26
CA LEU A 220 -2.27 -9.75 0.64
C LEU A 220 -3.03 -10.97 0.13
N GLN A 221 -4.25 -10.78 -0.38
CA GLN A 221 -5.02 -11.87 -0.99
C GLN A 221 -4.32 -12.44 -2.23
N ARG A 222 -3.69 -11.57 -3.05
CA ARG A 222 -2.90 -12.02 -4.19
C ARG A 222 -1.67 -12.79 -3.76
N ALA A 223 -0.93 -12.31 -2.75
CA ALA A 223 0.21 -13.01 -2.17
C ALA A 223 -0.20 -14.38 -1.60
N LYS A 224 -1.39 -14.48 -0.99
CA LYS A 224 -1.94 -15.77 -0.54
C LYS A 224 -2.19 -16.72 -1.70
N ALA A 225 -2.76 -16.24 -2.79
CA ALA A 225 -2.96 -17.03 -4.01
C ALA A 225 -1.64 -17.49 -4.63
N LEU A 226 -0.57 -16.72 -4.50
CA LEU A 226 0.79 -17.06 -4.94
C LEU A 226 1.57 -17.91 -3.93
N GLY A 227 1.04 -18.12 -2.71
CA GLY A 227 1.69 -18.89 -1.63
C GLY A 227 2.89 -18.20 -0.98
N CYS A 228 3.00 -16.86 -1.07
CA CYS A 228 4.17 -16.10 -0.60
C CYS A 228 3.83 -14.99 0.42
N VAL A 229 2.80 -15.19 1.25
CA VAL A 229 2.41 -14.18 2.26
C VAL A 229 3.52 -13.97 3.29
N SER A 230 4.17 -15.04 3.76
CA SER A 230 5.26 -14.94 4.74
C SER A 230 6.43 -14.16 4.18
N GLU A 231 6.90 -14.53 3.00
CA GLU A 231 8.02 -13.87 2.32
C GLU A 231 7.72 -12.38 2.05
N LEU A 232 6.47 -12.06 1.65
CA LEU A 232 6.04 -10.70 1.45
C LEU A 232 6.05 -9.90 2.77
N THR A 233 5.51 -10.47 3.85
CA THR A 233 5.48 -9.78 5.16
C THR A 233 6.85 -9.63 5.75
N ASP A 234 7.73 -10.62 5.62
CA ASP A 234 9.12 -10.56 6.07
C ASP A 234 9.89 -9.46 5.32
N ALA A 235 9.73 -9.40 3.98
CA ALA A 235 10.34 -8.34 3.17
C ALA A 235 9.85 -6.93 3.56
N LEU A 236 8.54 -6.77 3.82
CA LEU A 236 7.94 -5.51 4.27
C LEU A 236 8.33 -5.16 5.71
N HIS A 237 8.68 -6.14 6.52
CA HIS A 237 9.16 -5.93 7.89
C HIS A 237 10.61 -5.45 7.91
N GLU A 238 11.48 -6.05 7.10
CA GLU A 238 12.93 -5.91 7.21
C GLU A 238 13.55 -4.97 6.17
N GLN A 239 13.01 -4.93 4.95
CA GLN A 239 13.73 -4.39 3.79
C GLN A 239 12.95 -3.32 3.01
N VAL A 240 11.64 -3.47 2.87
CA VAL A 240 10.80 -2.59 2.03
C VAL A 240 9.84 -1.79 2.89
N VAL A 241 9.87 -0.47 2.76
CA VAL A 241 9.05 0.41 3.60
C VAL A 241 7.60 0.40 3.14
N ALA A 242 6.69 -0.01 4.01
CA ALA A 242 5.25 0.11 3.76
C ALA A 242 4.73 1.49 4.19
N ILE A 243 4.34 2.33 3.23
CA ILE A 243 3.88 3.69 3.45
C ILE A 243 2.40 3.81 3.09
N CYS A 244 1.57 4.11 4.07
CA CYS A 244 0.13 4.19 3.94
C CYS A 244 -0.36 5.65 3.97
N VAL A 245 -1.48 5.96 3.31
CA VAL A 245 -2.04 7.33 3.37
C VAL A 245 -2.57 7.68 4.75
N GLY A 246 -2.91 6.70 5.57
CA GLY A 246 -3.44 6.90 6.92
C GLY A 246 -3.56 5.60 7.72
N PRO A 247 -3.96 5.67 9.00
CA PRO A 247 -3.98 4.54 9.94
C PRO A 247 -4.95 3.42 9.52
N VAL A 248 -6.10 3.76 8.96
CA VAL A 248 -7.08 2.76 8.44
C VAL A 248 -6.47 1.95 7.30
N THR A 249 -5.73 2.61 6.40
CA THR A 249 -5.02 1.94 5.32
C THR A 249 -3.91 1.02 5.84
N ALA A 250 -3.25 1.40 6.92
CA ALA A 250 -2.15 0.64 7.54
C ALA A 250 -2.63 -0.58 8.35
N ALA A 251 -3.89 -0.59 8.78
CA ALA A 251 -4.39 -1.56 9.74
C ALA A 251 -4.21 -3.04 9.32
N PRO A 252 -4.46 -3.46 8.05
CA PRO A 252 -4.24 -4.85 7.65
C PRO A 252 -2.77 -5.30 7.81
N LEU A 253 -1.82 -4.45 7.44
CA LEU A 253 -0.39 -4.75 7.59
C LEU A 253 0.05 -4.80 9.05
N ARG A 254 -0.45 -3.87 9.88
CA ARG A 254 -0.14 -3.85 11.32
C ARG A 254 -0.61 -5.10 12.05
N ARG A 255 -1.75 -5.67 11.66
CA ARG A 255 -2.23 -6.95 12.21
C ARG A 255 -1.27 -8.11 11.94
N LEU A 256 -0.52 -8.04 10.85
CA LEU A 256 0.52 -9.01 10.49
C LEU A 256 1.89 -8.66 11.09
N GLY A 257 1.96 -7.65 11.98
CA GLY A 257 3.21 -7.21 12.58
C GLY A 257 4.09 -6.35 11.68
N VAL A 258 3.65 -6.02 10.45
CA VAL A 258 4.44 -5.22 9.51
C VAL A 258 4.50 -3.75 9.96
N PRO A 259 5.69 -3.16 10.13
CA PRO A 259 5.85 -1.75 10.43
C PRO A 259 5.31 -0.88 9.29
N THR A 260 4.52 0.12 9.63
CA THR A 260 3.95 1.05 8.66
C THR A 260 4.13 2.48 9.10
N THR A 261 4.27 3.39 8.15
CA THR A 261 4.27 4.83 8.41
C THR A 261 3.19 5.53 7.59
N HIS A 262 2.68 6.67 8.08
CA HIS A 262 1.70 7.48 7.38
C HIS A 262 1.86 8.96 7.76
N PRO A 263 1.47 9.91 6.87
CA PRO A 263 1.50 11.33 7.18
C PRO A 263 0.43 11.72 8.20
N GLU A 264 0.62 12.84 8.89
CA GLU A 264 -0.40 13.41 9.80
C GLU A 264 -1.67 13.82 9.05
N ARG A 265 -1.52 14.32 7.81
CA ARG A 265 -2.65 14.67 6.94
C ARG A 265 -2.82 13.60 5.87
N TYR A 266 -3.96 12.95 5.84
CA TYR A 266 -4.28 11.82 4.96
C TYR A 266 -4.57 12.27 3.51
N ARG A 267 -3.57 12.91 2.88
CA ARG A 267 -3.64 13.48 1.54
C ARG A 267 -2.49 13.00 0.67
N LEU A 268 -2.73 12.89 -0.63
CA LEU A 268 -1.76 12.38 -1.59
C LEU A 268 -0.44 13.17 -1.61
N GLY A 269 -0.52 14.50 -1.57
CA GLY A 269 0.69 15.33 -1.50
C GLY A 269 1.49 15.17 -0.21
N ALA A 270 0.83 14.90 0.93
CA ALA A 270 1.49 14.60 2.20
C ALA A 270 2.12 13.20 2.17
N LEU A 271 1.45 12.22 1.55
CA LEU A 271 2.00 10.89 1.30
C LEU A 271 3.28 10.97 0.46
N ALA A 272 3.25 11.69 -0.67
CA ALA A 272 4.42 11.87 -1.53
C ALA A 272 5.58 12.56 -0.79
N ARG A 273 5.30 13.53 0.07
CA ARG A 273 6.31 14.19 0.91
C ARG A 273 6.91 13.20 1.91
N LEU A 274 6.07 12.43 2.61
CA LEU A 274 6.54 11.43 3.56
C LEU A 274 7.45 10.39 2.90
N ILE A 275 7.08 9.90 1.70
CA ILE A 275 7.94 8.99 0.91
C ILE A 275 9.30 9.65 0.65
N THR A 276 9.30 10.92 0.24
CA THR A 276 10.52 11.69 -0.06
C THR A 276 11.43 11.84 1.16
N ASP A 277 10.86 11.98 2.34
CA ASP A 277 11.61 12.20 3.58
C ASP A 277 12.08 10.88 4.21
N GLU A 278 11.23 9.83 4.20
CA GLU A 278 11.49 8.58 4.92
C GLU A 278 12.36 7.59 4.15
N VAL A 279 12.15 7.45 2.82
CA VAL A 279 12.84 6.41 2.04
C VAL A 279 14.36 6.63 2.02
N PRO A 280 14.88 7.85 1.81
CA PRO A 280 16.32 8.09 1.86
C PRO A 280 16.94 7.85 3.24
N ARG A 281 16.20 8.10 4.32
CA ARG A 281 16.68 7.87 5.70
C ARG A 281 16.86 6.40 6.04
N ARG A 282 16.13 5.52 5.38
CA ARG A 282 16.17 4.08 5.59
C ARG A 282 17.15 3.36 4.66
N ALA A 283 17.76 4.07 3.71
CA ALA A 283 18.83 3.52 2.91
C ALA A 283 19.99 3.08 3.82
N CYS A 284 20.54 1.91 3.55
CA CYS A 284 21.69 1.44 4.30
C CYS A 284 22.94 2.22 3.88
N HIS A 285 23.61 2.85 4.83
CA HIS A 285 24.81 3.64 4.64
C HIS A 285 25.98 3.00 5.39
N PHE A 286 27.14 2.88 4.74
CA PHE A 286 28.36 2.41 5.39
C PHE A 286 29.59 2.92 4.63
N THR A 287 30.75 2.88 5.31
CA THR A 287 32.03 3.18 4.68
C THR A 287 32.84 1.90 4.51
N ALA A 288 33.27 1.62 3.29
CA ALA A 288 34.05 0.44 2.99
C ALA A 288 35.15 0.72 1.96
N GLY A 289 36.37 0.35 2.31
CA GLY A 289 37.56 0.57 1.45
C GLY A 289 37.84 2.03 1.17
N GLY A 290 37.45 2.95 2.06
CA GLY A 290 37.62 4.40 1.96
C GLY A 290 36.54 5.12 1.15
N HIS A 291 35.42 4.44 0.83
CA HIS A 291 34.29 5.02 0.09
C HIS A 291 33.00 5.01 0.91
N HIS A 292 32.25 6.10 0.86
CA HIS A 292 30.88 6.15 1.40
C HIS A 292 29.92 5.46 0.43
N ILE A 293 29.26 4.42 0.92
CA ILE A 293 28.35 3.61 0.11
C ILE A 293 26.93 3.68 0.70
N SER A 294 25.97 4.03 -0.13
CA SER A 294 24.53 3.99 0.18
C SER A 294 23.87 2.98 -0.74
N VAL A 295 23.26 1.95 -0.15
CA VAL A 295 22.59 0.87 -0.90
C VAL A 295 21.10 1.13 -0.95
N ARG A 296 20.55 1.01 -2.14
CA ARG A 296 19.13 1.15 -2.47
C ARG A 296 18.66 -0.15 -3.14
N SER A 297 17.40 -0.24 -3.50
CA SER A 297 16.86 -1.49 -4.06
C SER A 297 17.61 -2.02 -5.28
N ALA A 298 17.83 -1.19 -6.29
CA ALA A 298 18.47 -1.57 -7.55
C ALA A 298 19.77 -0.80 -7.85
N THR A 299 20.15 0.13 -6.98
CA THR A 299 21.30 1.02 -7.20
C THR A 299 22.15 1.14 -5.94
N VAL A 300 23.39 1.58 -6.12
CA VAL A 300 24.25 2.03 -5.05
C VAL A 300 24.71 3.46 -5.33
N ALA A 301 24.79 4.29 -4.31
CA ALA A 301 25.51 5.54 -4.42
C ALA A 301 26.88 5.36 -3.76
N VAL A 302 27.96 5.64 -4.50
CA VAL A 302 29.34 5.61 -4.01
C VAL A 302 29.88 7.03 -4.08
N ASP A 303 30.23 7.60 -2.94
CA ASP A 303 30.66 9.00 -2.78
C ASP A 303 29.68 10.01 -3.44
N GLY A 304 28.37 9.71 -3.38
CA GLY A 304 27.29 10.51 -3.95
C GLY A 304 26.95 10.18 -5.42
N GLU A 305 27.74 9.41 -6.14
CA GLU A 305 27.46 8.99 -7.50
C GLU A 305 26.57 7.74 -7.53
N THR A 306 25.37 7.85 -8.10
CA THR A 306 24.45 6.71 -8.23
C THR A 306 24.85 5.80 -9.41
N ARG A 307 24.89 4.50 -9.13
CA ARG A 307 25.28 3.45 -10.09
C ARG A 307 24.29 2.30 -10.05
N THR A 308 23.91 1.78 -11.19
CA THR A 308 23.05 0.59 -11.29
C THR A 308 23.86 -0.67 -11.01
N VAL A 309 23.30 -1.57 -10.19
CA VAL A 309 23.91 -2.86 -9.86
C VAL A 309 23.02 -3.97 -10.41
N PRO A 310 23.59 -4.93 -11.19
CA PRO A 310 22.81 -6.07 -11.68
C PRO A 310 22.16 -6.87 -10.53
N PRO A 311 20.96 -7.45 -10.70
CA PRO A 311 20.23 -8.14 -9.62
C PRO A 311 21.04 -9.21 -8.87
N ALA A 312 21.75 -10.09 -9.62
CA ALA A 312 22.60 -11.11 -9.02
C ALA A 312 23.76 -10.50 -8.17
N ALA A 313 24.35 -9.41 -8.64
CA ALA A 313 25.39 -8.69 -7.90
C ALA A 313 24.81 -7.99 -6.65
N MET A 314 23.62 -7.42 -6.76
CA MET A 314 22.91 -6.81 -5.63
C MET A 314 22.55 -7.84 -4.55
N ALA A 315 22.09 -9.04 -4.93
CA ALA A 315 21.82 -10.12 -3.99
C ALA A 315 23.08 -10.51 -3.19
N LEU A 316 24.24 -10.57 -3.85
CA LEU A 316 25.52 -10.81 -3.15
C LEU A 316 25.89 -9.67 -2.21
N LEU A 317 25.70 -8.40 -2.63
CA LEU A 317 25.97 -7.25 -1.77
C LEU A 317 25.11 -7.30 -0.51
N ARG A 318 23.80 -7.52 -0.63
CA ARG A 318 22.89 -7.66 0.51
C ARG A 318 23.31 -8.77 1.46
N ARG A 319 23.72 -9.92 0.93
CA ARG A 319 24.21 -11.04 1.75
C ARG A 319 25.48 -10.69 2.52
N LEU A 320 26.39 -9.94 1.92
CA LEU A 320 27.60 -9.44 2.58
C LEU A 320 27.27 -8.38 3.65
N MET A 321 26.24 -7.56 3.42
CA MET A 321 25.77 -6.54 4.35
C MET A 321 25.02 -7.10 5.55
N ALA A 322 24.43 -8.28 5.44
CA ALA A 322 23.73 -8.92 6.56
C ALA A 322 24.66 -9.20 7.76
N ASN A 323 25.96 -9.38 7.51
CA ASN A 323 26.98 -9.54 8.55
C ASN A 323 28.24 -8.76 8.13
N PRO A 324 28.28 -7.43 8.31
CA PRO A 324 29.38 -6.59 7.85
C PRO A 324 30.70 -7.01 8.47
N GLY A 325 31.76 -7.08 7.67
CA GLY A 325 33.08 -7.50 8.11
C GLY A 325 33.28 -9.02 8.26
N TRP A 326 32.23 -9.81 8.30
CA TRP A 326 32.33 -11.27 8.39
C TRP A 326 32.56 -11.91 7.01
N VAL A 327 33.24 -13.07 7.02
CA VAL A 327 33.47 -13.83 5.79
C VAL A 327 32.23 -14.66 5.46
N VAL A 328 31.67 -14.44 4.29
CA VAL A 328 30.57 -15.22 3.72
C VAL A 328 31.16 -16.23 2.73
N SER A 329 30.83 -17.51 2.91
CA SER A 329 31.38 -18.58 2.06
C SER A 329 30.80 -18.52 0.64
N ARG A 330 31.47 -19.17 -0.33
CA ARG A 330 30.96 -19.23 -1.71
C ARG A 330 29.63 -19.96 -1.81
N GLU A 331 29.43 -20.99 -1.03
CA GLU A 331 28.18 -21.76 -0.96
C GLU A 331 27.03 -20.90 -0.43
N GLN A 332 27.27 -20.09 0.60
CA GLN A 332 26.30 -19.16 1.14
C GLN A 332 25.93 -18.05 0.17
N LEU A 333 26.89 -17.60 -0.65
CA LEU A 333 26.65 -16.60 -1.70
C LEU A 333 25.93 -17.23 -2.91
N LEU A 334 26.27 -18.46 -3.27
CA LEU A 334 25.63 -19.19 -4.35
C LEU A 334 24.12 -19.38 -4.09
N ALA A 335 23.76 -19.66 -2.86
CA ALA A 335 22.35 -19.81 -2.43
C ALA A 335 21.52 -18.52 -2.61
N GLN A 336 22.15 -17.36 -2.77
CA GLN A 336 21.48 -16.07 -2.99
C GLN A 336 21.33 -15.72 -4.48
N LEU A 337 21.95 -16.47 -5.37
CA LEU A 337 21.86 -16.17 -6.79
C LEU A 337 20.54 -16.68 -7.38
N PRO A 338 19.88 -15.91 -8.28
CA PRO A 338 18.71 -16.37 -9.00
C PRO A 338 18.98 -17.69 -9.75
N GLY A 339 18.12 -18.68 -9.55
CA GLY A 339 18.24 -19.99 -10.21
C GLY A 339 18.91 -21.09 -9.40
N GLY A 340 19.41 -20.83 -8.18
CA GLY A 340 19.76 -21.81 -7.11
C GLY A 340 20.64 -23.02 -7.43
N GLY A 341 21.18 -23.16 -8.66
CA GLY A 341 21.84 -24.38 -9.14
C GLY A 341 23.10 -24.14 -9.97
N GLY A 342 23.73 -22.98 -9.82
CA GLY A 342 24.97 -22.65 -10.56
C GLY A 342 26.23 -23.22 -9.91
N ASP A 343 27.33 -23.25 -10.68
CA ASP A 343 28.67 -23.51 -10.19
C ASP A 343 29.19 -22.29 -9.40
N THR A 344 30.18 -22.50 -8.52
CA THR A 344 30.94 -21.46 -7.80
C THR A 344 31.49 -20.36 -8.74
N HIS A 345 31.65 -20.66 -10.00
CA HIS A 345 32.03 -19.69 -11.04
C HIS A 345 30.96 -18.59 -11.26
N ALA A 346 29.67 -18.90 -11.03
CA ALA A 346 28.60 -17.90 -11.08
C ALA A 346 28.77 -16.83 -9.99
N VAL A 347 29.21 -17.22 -8.80
CA VAL A 347 29.53 -16.29 -7.69
C VAL A 347 30.70 -15.38 -8.08
N GLU A 348 31.76 -15.93 -8.68
CA GLU A 348 32.93 -15.16 -9.08
C GLU A 348 32.59 -14.13 -10.18
N THR A 349 31.77 -14.54 -11.13
CA THR A 349 31.26 -13.64 -12.19
C THR A 349 30.39 -12.52 -11.60
N ALA A 350 29.46 -12.86 -10.75
CA ALA A 350 28.58 -11.87 -10.09
C ALA A 350 29.39 -10.93 -9.18
N MET A 351 30.40 -11.46 -8.48
CA MET A 351 31.31 -10.67 -7.64
C MET A 351 32.17 -9.70 -8.44
N THR A 352 32.65 -10.13 -9.60
CA THR A 352 33.38 -9.25 -10.55
C THR A 352 32.48 -8.10 -11.02
N ARG A 353 31.25 -8.41 -11.41
CA ARG A 353 30.24 -7.40 -11.80
C ARG A 353 29.92 -6.45 -10.65
N LEU A 354 29.79 -6.98 -9.41
CA LEU A 354 29.56 -6.16 -8.23
C LEU A 354 30.70 -5.17 -7.99
N ARG A 355 31.95 -5.64 -8.01
CA ARG A 355 33.13 -4.75 -7.86
C ARG A 355 33.19 -3.68 -8.92
N SER A 356 32.90 -4.05 -10.18
CA SER A 356 32.86 -3.12 -11.30
C SER A 356 31.77 -2.08 -11.12
N ALA A 357 30.56 -2.50 -10.72
CA ALA A 357 29.44 -1.59 -10.47
C ALA A 357 29.71 -0.63 -9.30
N LEU A 358 30.29 -1.12 -8.22
CA LEU A 358 30.68 -0.26 -7.09
C LEU A 358 31.77 0.77 -7.48
N GLY A 359 32.70 0.40 -8.39
CA GLY A 359 33.87 1.23 -8.67
C GLY A 359 34.78 1.41 -7.45
N ALA A 360 34.54 0.64 -6.39
CA ALA A 360 35.27 0.62 -5.13
C ALA A 360 35.87 -0.79 -4.89
N PRO A 361 36.92 -1.17 -5.59
CA PRO A 361 37.42 -2.57 -5.60
C PRO A 361 37.90 -3.06 -4.25
N ARG A 362 38.29 -2.14 -3.35
CA ARG A 362 38.71 -2.47 -1.97
C ARG A 362 37.56 -2.70 -1.01
N ALA A 363 36.34 -2.24 -1.35
CA ALA A 363 35.17 -2.42 -0.50
C ALA A 363 34.80 -3.90 -0.31
N ILE A 364 35.14 -4.77 -1.27
CA ILE A 364 34.89 -6.21 -1.15
C ILE A 364 36.23 -6.97 -1.25
N GLN A 365 36.59 -7.63 -0.16
CA GLN A 365 37.82 -8.41 -0.03
C GLN A 365 37.55 -9.88 -0.30
N THR A 366 38.46 -10.51 -1.07
CA THR A 366 38.54 -11.97 -1.21
C THR A 366 39.31 -12.51 -0.02
N VAL A 367 38.73 -13.46 0.71
CA VAL A 367 39.43 -14.23 1.75
C VAL A 367 39.77 -15.60 1.18
N VAL A 368 41.07 -15.82 0.90
CA VAL A 368 41.57 -17.01 0.20
C VAL A 368 41.02 -18.29 0.83
N LYS A 369 40.46 -19.17 0.01
CA LYS A 369 39.84 -20.47 0.37
C LYS A 369 38.61 -20.37 1.29
N ARG A 370 38.15 -19.16 1.73
CA ARG A 370 37.05 -18.99 2.69
C ARG A 370 35.85 -18.26 2.11
N GLY A 371 36.03 -17.35 1.13
CA GLY A 371 34.91 -16.60 0.54
C GLY A 371 35.21 -15.12 0.37
N TYR A 372 34.22 -14.28 0.65
CA TYR A 372 34.29 -12.83 0.49
C TYR A 372 33.78 -12.12 1.74
N ARG A 373 34.23 -10.91 2.00
CA ARG A 373 33.72 -10.04 3.05
C ARG A 373 33.62 -8.58 2.58
N LEU A 374 32.71 -7.85 3.18
CA LEU A 374 32.65 -6.40 3.07
C LEU A 374 33.72 -5.80 3.99
N ALA A 375 34.59 -4.94 3.44
CA ALA A 375 35.68 -4.32 4.18
C ALA A 375 35.19 -3.02 4.83
N ILE A 376 34.40 -3.12 5.90
CA ILE A 376 33.93 -1.97 6.67
C ILE A 376 35.09 -1.26 7.34
N ASP A 377 35.14 0.05 7.25
CA ASP A 377 36.15 0.86 7.89
C ASP A 377 35.90 1.00 9.41
N PRO A 378 36.95 0.98 10.26
CA PRO A 378 36.82 0.86 11.72
C PRO A 378 36.06 1.96 12.43
N ALA A 379 35.72 3.05 11.77
CA ALA A 379 35.03 4.20 12.37
C ALA A 379 33.49 4.02 12.48
N GLU A 380 32.94 2.92 11.93
CA GLU A 380 31.49 2.66 11.85
C GLU A 380 31.06 1.29 12.43
N CYS A 381 31.92 0.64 13.24
CA CYS A 381 31.59 -0.57 13.99
C CYS A 381 31.15 -0.29 15.41
#